data_fc22b8363e230e12573dadcd8e00cac0
#
_entry.id   fc22b8363e230e12573dadcd8e00cac0
#
_cell.length_a   1.000
_cell.length_b   1.000
_cell.length_c   1.000
_cell.angle_alpha   90.00
_cell.angle_beta   90.00
_cell.angle_gamma   90.00
#
_symmetry.space_group_name_H-M   'P 1'
#
loop_
_entity.id
_entity.type
_entity.pdbx_description
1 polymer ?
#
loop_
_entity_poly.entity_id
_entity_poly.type
_entity_poly.pdbx_seq_one_letter_code
_entity_poly.pdbx_strand_id
1 'polypeptide(L)'
;MPEAVAATMQRQQDAWNHADLVGFMEGYLPSDSLMFIGKSGVTYGHEATLKRYMTGYPDASAMGTLTFQNLQWISLGDHAGWLMGKWALKKEAQEDAEGMYTLLWRKLDGTWLIVADHSS
;
A
#
# COMPACT_ATOMS: atom_id res chain seq x y z
N MET A 1 -2.77 16.44 4.83
CA MET A 1 -2.08 15.13 5.00
C MET A 1 -0.68 15.38 5.52
N PRO A 2 -0.22 14.64 6.52
CA PRO A 2 1.16 14.76 6.99
C PRO A 2 2.18 14.53 5.88
N GLU A 3 3.27 15.30 5.87
CA GLU A 3 4.33 15.13 4.87
C GLU A 3 4.92 13.72 4.88
N ALA A 4 5.07 13.14 6.08
CA ALA A 4 5.59 11.78 6.22
C ALA A 4 4.70 10.73 5.55
N VAL A 5 3.37 10.91 5.57
CA VAL A 5 2.43 10.02 4.87
C VAL A 5 2.59 10.15 3.36
N ALA A 6 2.62 11.38 2.86
CA ALA A 6 2.84 11.64 1.44
C ALA A 6 4.18 11.08 0.96
N ALA A 7 5.23 11.25 1.74
CA ALA A 7 6.56 10.72 1.43
C ALA A 7 6.58 9.19 1.40
N THR A 8 5.86 8.54 2.32
CA THR A 8 5.76 7.08 2.34
C THR A 8 5.01 6.56 1.11
N MET A 9 3.92 7.20 0.71
CA MET A 9 3.20 6.83 -0.51
C MET A 9 4.12 6.94 -1.74
N GLN A 10 4.93 7.99 -1.82
CA GLN A 10 5.89 8.16 -2.91
C GLN A 10 6.96 7.07 -2.88
N ARG A 11 7.52 6.76 -1.71
CA ARG A 11 8.52 5.68 -1.57
C ARG A 11 7.96 4.32 -1.97
N GLN A 12 6.70 4.05 -1.62
CA GLN A 12 6.03 2.81 -2.00
C GLN A 12 5.90 2.70 -3.53
N GLN A 13 5.48 3.79 -4.17
CA GLN A 13 5.37 3.84 -5.63
C GLN A 13 6.73 3.59 -6.29
N ASP A 14 7.78 4.25 -5.79
CA ASP A 14 9.13 4.10 -6.31
C ASP A 14 9.67 2.68 -6.11
N ALA A 15 9.47 2.10 -4.93
CA ALA A 15 9.90 0.73 -4.62
C ALA A 15 9.20 -0.28 -5.54
N TRP A 16 7.89 -0.16 -5.72
CA TRP A 16 7.14 -1.01 -6.65
C TRP A 16 7.72 -0.92 -8.05
N ASN A 17 7.99 0.29 -8.52
CA ASN A 17 8.49 0.54 -9.87
C ASN A 17 9.94 0.11 -10.08
N HIS A 18 10.64 -0.26 -9.01
CA HIS A 18 11.95 -0.94 -9.04
C HIS A 18 11.86 -2.44 -8.73
N ALA A 19 10.65 -3.00 -8.75
CA ALA A 19 10.36 -4.40 -8.42
C ALA A 19 10.84 -4.79 -7.01
N ASP A 20 10.76 -3.85 -6.07
CA ASP A 20 11.20 -4.00 -4.68
C ASP A 20 9.98 -4.11 -3.75
N LEU A 21 9.41 -5.32 -3.65
CA LEU A 21 8.26 -5.55 -2.78
C LEU A 21 8.59 -5.44 -1.30
N VAL A 22 9.81 -5.77 -0.90
CA VAL A 22 10.26 -5.61 0.49
C VAL A 22 10.25 -4.14 0.86
N GLY A 23 10.83 -3.28 0.01
CA GLY A 23 10.81 -1.83 0.20
C GLY A 23 9.39 -1.25 0.18
N PHE A 24 8.53 -1.76 -0.70
CA PHE A 24 7.12 -1.38 -0.73
C PHE A 24 6.43 -1.64 0.61
N MET A 25 6.71 -2.78 1.23
CA MET A 25 6.10 -3.17 2.51
C MET A 25 6.60 -2.38 3.72
N GLU A 26 7.68 -1.61 3.60
CA GLU A 26 8.20 -0.79 4.71
C GLU A 26 7.23 0.30 5.19
N GLY A 27 6.26 0.68 4.37
CA GLY A 27 5.20 1.61 4.75
C GLY A 27 4.12 1.01 5.65
N TYR A 28 4.10 -0.31 5.79
CA TYR A 28 3.09 -1.03 6.58
C TYR A 28 3.61 -1.37 7.97
N LEU A 29 2.68 -1.47 8.91
CA LEU A 29 2.97 -1.91 10.28
C LEU A 29 3.66 -3.29 10.25
N PRO A 30 4.89 -3.42 10.81
CA PRO A 30 5.60 -4.70 10.84
C PRO A 30 5.11 -5.59 11.98
N SER A 31 3.85 -6.01 11.93
CA SER A 31 3.17 -6.74 12.99
C SER A 31 2.17 -7.74 12.41
N ASP A 32 1.87 -8.78 13.18
CA ASP A 32 0.83 -9.75 12.86
C ASP A 32 -0.58 -9.15 12.87
N SER A 33 -0.73 -7.95 13.43
CA SER A 33 -2.03 -7.25 13.48
C SER A 33 -2.34 -6.41 12.24
N LEU A 34 -1.40 -6.28 11.29
CA LEU A 34 -1.67 -5.63 10.01
C LEU A 34 -2.81 -6.34 9.29
N MET A 35 -3.77 -5.58 8.77
CA MET A 35 -4.86 -6.12 7.96
C MET A 35 -4.74 -5.65 6.52
N PHE A 36 -4.78 -6.59 5.60
CA PHE A 36 -4.90 -6.31 4.17
C PHE A 36 -6.18 -6.96 3.66
N ILE A 37 -7.10 -6.13 3.17
CA ILE A 37 -8.41 -6.57 2.69
C ILE A 37 -8.44 -6.40 1.18
N GLY A 38 -8.63 -7.49 0.47
CA GLY A 38 -8.76 -7.49 -0.98
C GLY A 38 -10.01 -8.28 -1.41
N LYS A 39 -10.12 -8.56 -2.70
CA LYS A 39 -11.27 -9.30 -3.27
C LYS A 39 -11.46 -10.68 -2.66
N SER A 40 -10.38 -11.35 -2.30
CA SER A 40 -10.42 -12.71 -1.75
C SER A 40 -10.53 -12.77 -0.24
N GLY A 41 -10.73 -11.62 0.42
CA GLY A 41 -10.90 -11.54 1.86
C GLY A 41 -9.73 -10.88 2.57
N VAL A 42 -9.57 -11.19 3.85
CA VAL A 42 -8.59 -10.54 4.73
C VAL A 42 -7.33 -11.39 4.87
N THR A 43 -6.18 -10.72 4.74
CA THR A 43 -4.87 -11.28 5.08
C THR A 43 -4.36 -10.54 6.31
N TYR A 44 -3.98 -11.27 7.34
CA TYR A 44 -3.44 -10.70 8.56
C TYR A 44 -1.92 -10.86 8.61
N GLY A 45 -1.24 -9.80 9.00
CA GLY A 45 0.19 -9.80 9.24
C GLY A 45 1.04 -9.29 8.09
N HIS A 46 2.15 -8.66 8.44
CA HIS A 46 3.11 -8.08 7.50
C HIS A 46 3.73 -9.14 6.58
N GLU A 47 4.18 -10.24 7.15
CA GLU A 47 4.82 -11.32 6.40
C GLU A 47 3.87 -12.00 5.42
N ALA A 48 2.65 -12.31 5.87
CA ALA A 48 1.62 -12.93 5.03
C ALA A 48 1.20 -12.00 3.89
N THR A 49 1.12 -10.69 4.15
CA THR A 49 0.80 -9.70 3.12
C THR A 49 1.90 -9.62 2.07
N LEU A 50 3.16 -9.61 2.50
CA LEU A 50 4.30 -9.63 1.56
C LEU A 50 4.25 -10.88 0.67
N LYS A 51 4.00 -12.05 1.24
CA LYS A 51 3.87 -13.31 0.49
C LYS A 51 2.74 -13.26 -0.52
N ARG A 52 1.62 -12.65 -0.16
CA ARG A 52 0.48 -12.46 -1.05
C ARG A 52 0.86 -11.61 -2.26
N TYR A 53 1.59 -10.51 -2.04
CA TYR A 53 2.09 -9.68 -3.13
C TYR A 53 3.08 -10.44 -4.02
N MET A 54 4.00 -11.20 -3.44
CA MET A 54 4.98 -12.00 -4.19
C MET A 54 4.31 -13.05 -5.07
N THR A 55 3.23 -13.66 -4.58
CA THR A 55 2.47 -14.65 -5.33
C THR A 55 1.66 -14.02 -6.47
N GLY A 56 1.00 -12.88 -6.20
CA GLY A 56 0.18 -12.19 -7.19
C GLY A 56 0.99 -11.43 -8.24
N TYR A 57 2.19 -10.99 -7.88
CA TYR A 57 3.07 -10.17 -8.73
C TYR A 57 4.49 -10.75 -8.70
N PRO A 58 4.69 -11.93 -9.37
CA PRO A 58 5.94 -12.68 -9.24
C PRO A 58 7.14 -12.06 -9.95
N ASP A 59 6.92 -11.11 -10.84
CA ASP A 59 7.98 -10.47 -11.62
C ASP A 59 7.59 -9.03 -12.02
N ALA A 60 8.54 -8.32 -12.62
CA ALA A 60 8.35 -6.94 -13.04
C ALA A 60 7.25 -6.79 -14.09
N SER A 61 7.07 -7.78 -14.97
CA SER A 61 6.02 -7.76 -15.97
C SER A 61 4.63 -7.81 -15.35
N ALA A 62 4.43 -8.66 -14.35
CA ALA A 62 3.17 -8.73 -13.60
C ALA A 62 2.92 -7.47 -12.77
N MET A 63 3.97 -6.86 -12.22
CA MET A 63 3.88 -5.65 -11.40
C MET A 63 3.47 -4.42 -12.22
N GLY A 64 4.01 -4.27 -13.42
CA GLY A 64 3.79 -3.09 -14.23
C GLY A 64 4.36 -1.82 -13.60
N THR A 65 3.87 -0.67 -14.06
CA THR A 65 4.23 0.64 -13.50
C THR A 65 3.09 1.14 -12.64
N LEU A 66 3.36 1.34 -11.37
CA LEU A 66 2.38 1.81 -10.38
C LEU A 66 2.30 3.32 -10.36
N THR A 67 1.07 3.83 -10.33
CA THR A 67 0.78 5.22 -10.04
C THR A 67 -0.26 5.27 -8.93
N PHE A 68 0.02 6.06 -7.89
CA PHE A 68 -0.95 6.39 -6.85
C PHE A 68 -1.51 7.78 -7.08
N GLN A 69 -2.80 7.92 -6.82
CA GLN A 69 -3.47 9.22 -6.78
C GLN A 69 -4.17 9.35 -5.43
N ASN A 70 -3.59 10.12 -4.52
CA ASN A 70 -4.18 10.40 -3.21
C ASN A 70 -5.33 11.39 -3.39
N LEU A 71 -6.54 11.01 -3.03
CA LEU A 71 -7.74 11.81 -3.28
C LEU A 71 -8.29 12.50 -2.05
N GLN A 72 -8.27 11.82 -0.89
CA GLN A 72 -8.92 12.33 0.31
C GLN A 72 -8.13 11.91 1.54
N TRP A 73 -7.82 12.86 2.40
CA TRP A 73 -7.26 12.60 3.73
C TRP A 73 -8.25 13.06 4.79
N ILE A 74 -8.55 12.19 5.76
CA ILE A 74 -9.36 12.52 6.92
C ILE A 74 -8.48 12.36 8.15
N SER A 75 -8.23 13.45 8.86
CA SER A 75 -7.49 13.40 10.11
C SER A 75 -8.36 12.80 11.21
N LEU A 76 -7.79 11.87 11.97
CA LEU A 76 -8.44 11.24 13.12
C LEU A 76 -7.68 11.60 14.41
N GLY A 77 -7.20 12.82 14.50
CA GLY A 77 -6.37 13.31 15.59
C GLY A 77 -4.91 13.40 15.19
N ASP A 78 -4.04 13.62 16.19
CA ASP A 78 -2.61 13.84 15.95
C ASP A 78 -1.84 12.58 15.55
N HIS A 79 -2.41 11.40 15.81
CA HIS A 79 -1.72 10.13 15.67
C HIS A 79 -2.44 9.13 14.77
N ALA A 80 -3.46 9.56 14.05
CA ALA A 80 -4.18 8.68 13.13
C ALA A 80 -4.79 9.48 11.98
N GLY A 81 -5.05 8.78 10.86
CA GLY A 81 -5.71 9.35 9.71
C GLY A 81 -6.14 8.26 8.72
N TRP A 82 -6.99 8.67 7.81
CA TRP A 82 -7.55 7.79 6.79
C TRP A 82 -7.29 8.40 5.42
N LEU A 83 -6.72 7.63 4.52
CA LEU A 83 -6.39 8.05 3.16
C LEU A 83 -7.14 7.21 2.16
N MET A 84 -7.86 7.84 1.24
CA MET A 84 -8.48 7.19 0.12
C MET A 84 -7.84 7.66 -1.17
N GLY A 85 -7.66 6.75 -2.12
CA GLY A 85 -7.11 7.11 -3.42
C GLY A 85 -7.33 6.05 -4.47
N LYS A 86 -6.69 6.25 -5.59
CA LYS A 86 -6.68 5.32 -6.72
C LYS A 86 -5.29 4.77 -6.95
N TRP A 87 -5.24 3.50 -7.33
CA TRP A 87 -4.02 2.89 -7.84
C TRP A 87 -4.23 2.45 -9.28
N ALA A 88 -3.16 2.52 -10.06
CA ALA A 88 -3.15 2.01 -11.41
C ALA A 88 -1.84 1.29 -11.69
N LEU A 89 -1.92 0.16 -12.38
CA LEU A 89 -0.78 -0.59 -12.88
C LEU A 89 -0.85 -0.60 -14.39
N LYS A 90 0.09 0.05 -15.04
CA LYS A 90 0.21 0.03 -16.50
C LYS A 90 1.19 -1.07 -16.89
N LYS A 91 0.73 -2.01 -17.71
CA LYS A 91 1.49 -3.19 -18.11
C LYS A 91 1.65 -3.24 -19.63
N GLU A 92 2.82 -3.68 -20.10
CA GLU A 92 3.10 -3.77 -21.53
C GLU A 92 2.57 -5.06 -22.14
N ALA A 93 2.74 -6.19 -21.45
CA ALA A 93 2.42 -7.52 -21.98
C ALA A 93 1.11 -8.11 -21.45
N GLN A 94 0.40 -7.37 -20.62
CA GLN A 94 -0.85 -7.79 -19.98
C GLN A 94 -1.83 -6.60 -19.95
N GLU A 95 -3.08 -6.86 -19.60
CA GLU A 95 -4.05 -5.80 -19.40
C GLU A 95 -3.68 -4.93 -18.20
N ASP A 96 -3.86 -3.63 -18.34
CA ASP A 96 -3.71 -2.68 -17.24
C ASP A 96 -4.73 -3.00 -16.14
N ALA A 97 -4.34 -2.72 -14.91
CA ALA A 97 -5.21 -2.88 -13.75
C ALA A 97 -5.35 -1.56 -13.02
N GLU A 98 -6.48 -1.35 -12.38
CA GLU A 98 -6.72 -0.16 -11.57
C GLU A 98 -7.76 -0.45 -10.49
N GLY A 99 -7.77 0.36 -9.47
CA GLY A 99 -8.74 0.22 -8.40
C GLY A 99 -8.63 1.35 -7.39
N MET A 100 -9.30 1.17 -6.28
CA MET A 100 -9.33 2.11 -5.17
C MET A 100 -8.62 1.53 -3.96
N TYR A 101 -8.07 2.39 -3.13
CA TYR A 101 -7.56 1.99 -1.81
C TYR A 101 -8.09 2.91 -0.73
N THR A 102 -8.27 2.35 0.45
CA THR A 102 -8.44 3.10 1.69
C THR A 102 -7.40 2.58 2.68
N LEU A 103 -6.66 3.49 3.27
CA LEU A 103 -5.56 3.17 4.16
C LEU A 103 -5.79 3.84 5.51
N LEU A 104 -5.81 3.02 6.57
CA LEU A 104 -5.81 3.55 7.92
C LEU A 104 -4.36 3.69 8.38
N TRP A 105 -3.99 4.90 8.76
CA TRP A 105 -2.65 5.26 9.21
C TRP A 105 -2.64 5.52 10.70
N ARG A 106 -1.57 5.10 11.36
CA ARG A 106 -1.30 5.47 12.75
C ARG A 106 0.14 5.93 12.90
N LYS A 107 0.32 6.95 13.74
CA LYS A 107 1.65 7.41 14.15
C LYS A 107 2.04 6.66 15.41
N LEU A 108 3.03 5.77 15.29
CA LEU A 108 3.50 4.90 16.37
C LEU A 108 4.98 5.21 16.59
N ASP A 109 5.33 5.60 17.82
CA ASP A 109 6.70 5.98 18.18
C ASP A 109 7.32 6.99 17.18
N GLY A 110 6.51 7.98 16.78
CA GLY A 110 6.94 9.03 15.86
C GLY A 110 6.91 8.65 14.37
N THR A 111 6.54 7.41 14.03
CA THR A 111 6.52 6.92 12.65
C THR A 111 5.09 6.64 12.17
N TRP A 112 4.74 7.21 11.02
CA TRP A 112 3.45 6.94 10.38
C TRP A 112 3.49 5.64 9.61
N LEU A 113 2.59 4.71 9.95
CA LEU A 113 2.51 3.38 9.34
C LEU A 113 1.08 3.04 8.96
N ILE A 114 0.92 2.29 7.88
CA ILE A 114 -0.37 1.75 7.46
C ILE A 114 -0.70 0.56 8.36
N VAL A 115 -1.83 0.62 9.05
CA VAL A 115 -2.27 -0.46 9.94
C VAL A 115 -3.41 -1.30 9.35
N ALA A 116 -4.10 -0.77 8.35
CA ALA A 116 -5.11 -1.49 7.59
C ALA A 116 -5.16 -0.94 6.16
N ASP A 117 -5.28 -1.84 5.20
CA ASP A 117 -5.36 -1.55 3.77
C ASP A 117 -6.57 -2.29 3.19
N HIS A 118 -7.47 -1.56 2.55
CA HIS A 118 -8.57 -2.14 1.80
C HIS A 118 -8.43 -1.68 0.35
N SER A 119 -7.99 -2.58 -0.50
CA SER A 119 -7.77 -2.34 -1.92
C SER A 119 -8.72 -3.17 -2.77
N SER A 120 -9.34 -2.51 -3.74
CA SER A 120 -10.29 -3.15 -4.64
C SER A 120 -9.81 -3.17 -6.08
#